data_8bc70122142755a53ab7470637477701
#
_entry.id   8bc70122142755a53ab7470637477701
#
_cell.length_a   1.000
_cell.length_b   1.000
_cell.length_c   1.000
_cell.angle_alpha   90.00
_cell.angle_beta   90.00
_cell.angle_gamma   90.00
#
_symmetry.space_group_name_H-M   'P 1'
#
loop_
_entity.id
_entity.type
_entity.pdbx_description
1 polymer ?
#
loop_
_entity_poly.entity_id
_entity_poly.type
_entity_poly.pdbx_seq_one_letter_code
_entity_poly.pdbx_strand_id
1 'polypeptide(L)'
;MDYSVCNAVSNSNVGDIPTMAQFYDVECQHSINFPRCIEPARYLEYPFEKMIYYGVGAFHISGHVPECFPRYSPQFMPCIGIVDSKVLESIWSTLNDVSPSAQRASLAARTELLDNHMLDSNWKKVINQGMLLGILQGPCG
;
A
#
# COMPACT_ATOMS: atom_id res chain seq x y z
N MET A 1 11.92 1.70 -5.97
CA MET A 1 11.06 0.91 -5.08
C MET A 1 11.71 0.73 -3.71
N ASP A 2 12.89 0.13 -3.64
CA ASP A 2 13.59 -0.20 -2.39
C ASP A 2 13.78 1.01 -1.45
N TYR A 3 14.17 2.17 -1.97
CA TYR A 3 14.25 3.41 -1.20
C TYR A 3 12.89 3.79 -0.58
N SER A 4 11.80 3.68 -1.33
CA SER A 4 10.46 4.04 -0.83
C SER A 4 10.01 3.13 0.30
N VAL A 5 10.30 1.84 0.21
CA VAL A 5 9.99 0.85 1.26
C VAL A 5 10.80 1.14 2.52
N CYS A 6 12.12 1.31 2.40
CA CYS A 6 13.00 1.64 3.52
C CYS A 6 12.58 2.96 4.19
N ASN A 7 12.30 4.00 3.39
CA ASN A 7 11.88 5.29 3.90
C ASN A 7 10.51 5.22 4.61
N ALA A 8 9.57 4.44 4.08
CA ALA A 8 8.27 4.23 4.73
C ALA A 8 8.43 3.54 6.08
N VAL A 9 9.25 2.51 6.16
CA VAL A 9 9.52 1.78 7.41
C VAL A 9 10.25 2.66 8.43
N SER A 10 11.29 3.41 8.00
CA SER A 10 12.06 4.29 8.88
C SER A 10 11.23 5.44 9.46
N ASN A 11 10.25 5.94 8.69
CA ASN A 11 9.35 7.01 9.14
C ASN A 11 8.10 6.50 9.86
N SER A 12 7.91 5.18 9.91
CA SER A 12 6.80 4.57 10.65
C SER A 12 7.24 4.24 12.07
N ASN A 13 6.34 4.42 13.03
CA ASN A 13 6.63 4.08 14.43
C ASN A 13 6.49 2.57 14.66
N VAL A 14 7.34 1.79 13.99
CA VAL A 14 7.33 0.32 14.01
C VAL A 14 8.37 -0.30 14.97
N GLY A 15 9.06 0.54 15.76
CA GLY A 15 10.15 0.09 16.64
C GLY A 15 9.76 -1.11 17.51
N ASP A 16 8.64 -1.02 18.19
CA ASP A 16 8.15 -2.03 19.12
C ASP A 16 7.32 -3.16 18.49
N ILE A 17 7.10 -3.12 17.17
CA ILE A 17 6.29 -4.12 16.47
C ILE A 17 7.19 -5.29 16.07
N PRO A 18 6.96 -6.52 16.60
CA PRO A 18 7.82 -7.67 16.30
C PRO A 18 7.60 -8.28 14.92
N THR A 19 6.42 -8.04 14.33
CA THR A 19 6.00 -8.67 13.07
C THR A 19 5.47 -7.63 12.12
N MET A 20 5.90 -7.69 10.87
CA MET A 20 5.47 -6.80 9.80
C MET A 20 4.93 -7.60 8.61
N ALA A 21 4.11 -6.96 7.79
CA ALA A 21 3.71 -7.50 6.50
C ALA A 21 3.97 -6.46 5.41
N GLN A 22 4.63 -6.90 4.35
CA GLN A 22 4.90 -6.08 3.16
C GLN A 22 4.12 -6.66 1.99
N PHE A 23 3.31 -5.83 1.34
CA PHE A 23 2.52 -6.21 0.18
C PHE A 23 2.95 -5.41 -1.03
N TYR A 24 3.28 -6.12 -2.10
CA TYR A 24 3.64 -5.53 -3.38
C TYR A 24 3.22 -6.46 -4.53
N ASP A 25 2.82 -5.90 -5.66
CA ASP A 25 2.26 -6.67 -6.79
C ASP A 25 3.20 -7.74 -7.31
N VAL A 26 4.50 -7.51 -7.26
CA VAL A 26 5.54 -8.45 -7.68
C VAL A 26 6.38 -8.95 -6.51
N GLU A 27 5.80 -9.06 -5.33
CA GLU A 27 6.51 -9.44 -4.10
C GLU A 27 7.21 -10.80 -4.21
N CYS A 28 6.67 -11.72 -4.98
CA CYS A 28 7.27 -13.03 -5.25
C CYS A 28 8.68 -12.95 -5.89
N GLN A 29 8.98 -11.86 -6.59
CA GLN A 29 10.31 -11.58 -7.15
C GLN A 29 11.07 -10.56 -6.29
N HIS A 30 10.38 -9.58 -5.76
CA HIS A 30 10.95 -8.51 -4.97
C HIS A 30 11.57 -9.05 -3.68
N SER A 31 10.85 -9.86 -2.90
CA SER A 31 11.34 -10.43 -1.63
C SER A 31 12.64 -11.22 -1.75
N ILE A 32 12.87 -11.86 -2.91
CA ILE A 32 14.09 -12.62 -3.16
C ILE A 32 15.31 -11.70 -3.42
N ASN A 33 15.09 -10.59 -4.12
CA ASN A 33 16.14 -9.70 -4.56
C ASN A 33 16.36 -8.52 -3.61
N PHE A 34 15.35 -8.11 -2.87
CA PHE A 34 15.37 -6.94 -2.00
C PHE A 34 16.51 -6.95 -0.97
N PRO A 35 16.78 -8.05 -0.22
CA PRO A 35 17.90 -8.06 0.71
C PRO A 35 19.24 -7.82 0.03
N ARG A 36 19.43 -8.36 -1.17
CA ARG A 36 20.66 -8.19 -1.96
C ARG A 36 20.85 -6.75 -2.45
N CYS A 37 19.78 -6.01 -2.64
CA CYS A 37 19.82 -4.60 -3.03
C CYS A 37 20.11 -3.69 -1.83
N ILE A 38 19.62 -4.06 -0.64
CA ILE A 38 19.79 -3.24 0.58
C ILE A 38 21.15 -3.45 1.23
N GLU A 39 21.65 -4.69 1.28
CA GLU A 39 22.92 -5.04 1.94
C GLU A 39 24.11 -4.16 1.53
N PRO A 40 24.36 -3.83 0.24
CA PRO A 40 25.43 -2.96 -0.17
C PRO A 40 25.13 -1.45 -0.01
N ALA A 41 23.89 -1.07 0.28
CA ALA A 41 23.46 0.32 0.34
C ALA A 41 23.76 0.92 1.72
N ARG A 42 24.70 1.87 1.79
CA ARG A 42 25.15 2.49 3.05
C ARG A 42 24.12 3.39 3.73
N TYR A 43 23.06 3.76 3.04
CA TYR A 43 22.05 4.74 3.49
C TYR A 43 20.62 4.18 3.47
N LEU A 44 20.48 2.88 3.26
CA LEU A 44 19.20 2.21 3.34
C LEU A 44 19.23 1.24 4.51
N GLU A 45 18.27 1.41 5.39
CA GLU A 45 18.08 0.53 6.55
C GLU A 45 16.72 -0.16 6.44
N TYR A 46 16.71 -1.44 6.76
CA TYR A 46 15.49 -2.23 6.79
C TYR A 46 15.58 -3.26 7.92
N PRO A 47 14.55 -3.42 8.75
CA PRO A 47 14.60 -4.23 9.96
C PRO A 47 14.45 -5.73 9.66
N PHE A 48 15.44 -6.31 9.00
CA PHE A 48 15.46 -7.76 8.66
C PHE A 48 15.47 -8.67 9.89
N GLU A 49 15.76 -8.14 11.07
CA GLU A 49 15.68 -8.86 12.34
C GLU A 49 14.24 -9.15 12.78
N LYS A 50 13.27 -8.44 12.22
CA LYS A 50 11.85 -8.65 12.50
C LYS A 50 11.28 -9.80 11.66
N MET A 51 10.19 -10.38 12.14
CA MET A 51 9.42 -11.33 11.34
C MET A 51 8.66 -10.56 10.25
N ILE A 52 9.00 -10.81 8.98
CA ILE A 52 8.40 -10.12 7.85
C ILE A 52 7.66 -11.11 6.98
N TYR A 53 6.35 -10.88 6.82
CA TYR A 53 5.53 -11.59 5.85
C TYR A 53 5.53 -10.82 4.53
N TYR A 54 5.92 -11.51 3.46
CA TYR A 54 5.91 -10.96 2.12
C TYR A 54 4.69 -11.46 1.36
N GLY A 55 3.86 -10.55 0.87
CA GLY A 55 2.59 -10.89 0.23
C GLY A 55 2.30 -10.14 -1.06
N VAL A 56 1.43 -10.75 -1.85
CA VAL A 56 0.80 -10.13 -3.01
C VAL A 56 -0.66 -9.89 -2.67
N GLY A 57 -1.18 -8.71 -2.95
CA GLY A 57 -2.58 -8.38 -2.66
C GLY A 57 -3.55 -9.34 -3.34
N ALA A 58 -4.71 -9.58 -2.71
CA ALA A 58 -5.70 -10.54 -3.17
C ALA A 58 -6.17 -10.26 -4.62
N PHE A 59 -6.17 -9.00 -5.03
CA PHE A 59 -6.54 -8.60 -6.40
C PHE A 59 -5.49 -9.05 -7.44
N HIS A 60 -4.19 -8.95 -7.11
CA HIS A 60 -3.11 -9.21 -8.07
C HIS A 60 -2.67 -10.67 -8.09
N ILE A 61 -2.83 -11.41 -6.98
CA ILE A 61 -2.32 -12.78 -6.84
C ILE A 61 -2.88 -13.76 -7.89
N SER A 62 -4.10 -13.51 -8.36
CA SER A 62 -4.74 -14.32 -9.39
C SER A 62 -4.04 -14.26 -10.77
N GLY A 63 -3.27 -13.21 -11.01
CA GLY A 63 -2.47 -13.03 -12.24
C GLY A 63 -1.09 -13.68 -12.18
N HIS A 64 -0.70 -14.25 -11.04
CA HIS A 64 0.59 -14.89 -10.85
C HIS A 64 0.57 -16.37 -11.21
N VAL A 65 1.76 -16.97 -11.30
CA VAL A 65 1.88 -18.42 -11.47
C VAL A 65 1.27 -19.14 -10.25
N PRO A 66 0.70 -20.36 -10.44
CA PRO A 66 -0.04 -21.06 -9.38
C PRO A 66 0.76 -21.27 -8.08
N GLU A 67 2.07 -21.39 -8.16
CA GLU A 67 2.97 -21.59 -7.03
C GLU A 67 3.07 -20.37 -6.12
N CYS A 68 2.76 -19.18 -6.64
CA CYS A 68 2.73 -17.93 -5.84
C CYS A 68 1.54 -17.91 -4.90
N PHE A 69 0.43 -18.52 -5.26
CA PHE A 69 -0.82 -18.44 -4.49
C PHE A 69 -0.66 -18.93 -3.05
N PRO A 70 -0.17 -20.15 -2.77
CA PRO A 70 -0.01 -20.64 -1.40
C PRO A 70 1.08 -19.89 -0.62
N ARG A 71 2.04 -19.25 -1.30
CA ARG A 71 3.21 -18.61 -0.65
C ARG A 71 2.97 -17.14 -0.32
N TYR A 72 2.26 -16.41 -1.17
CA TYR A 72 2.17 -14.95 -1.13
C TYR A 72 0.75 -14.42 -0.98
N SER A 73 -0.28 -15.29 -0.99
CA SER A 73 -1.64 -14.84 -0.77
C SER A 73 -1.88 -14.53 0.70
N PRO A 74 -2.51 -13.36 1.01
CA PRO A 74 -2.84 -12.99 2.38
C PRO A 74 -3.75 -14.00 3.10
N GLN A 75 -4.52 -14.79 2.34
CA GLN A 75 -5.41 -15.81 2.89
C GLN A 75 -4.69 -16.91 3.69
N PHE A 76 -3.41 -17.16 3.39
CA PHE A 76 -2.60 -18.17 4.04
C PHE A 76 -1.64 -17.60 5.08
N MET A 77 -1.65 -16.28 5.28
CA MET A 77 -0.78 -15.62 6.25
C MET A 77 -1.47 -15.49 7.59
N PRO A 78 -0.88 -15.99 8.68
CA PRO A 78 -1.51 -15.91 10.00
C PRO A 78 -1.66 -14.46 10.45
N CYS A 79 -2.84 -14.13 11.00
CA CYS A 79 -3.15 -12.83 11.60
C CYS A 79 -3.13 -11.60 10.68
N ILE A 80 -3.04 -11.77 9.35
CA ILE A 80 -2.98 -10.64 8.41
C ILE A 80 -4.36 -10.25 7.88
N GLY A 81 -5.29 -11.21 7.76
CA GLY A 81 -6.59 -10.97 7.14
C GLY A 81 -6.51 -10.84 5.60
N ILE A 82 -7.55 -10.32 4.99
CA ILE A 82 -7.61 -10.14 3.53
C ILE A 82 -7.14 -8.74 3.17
N VAL A 83 -5.96 -8.65 2.57
CA VAL A 83 -5.42 -7.41 2.00
C VAL A 83 -5.75 -7.38 0.51
N ASP A 84 -6.74 -6.58 0.14
CA ASP A 84 -7.23 -6.52 -1.25
C ASP A 84 -6.27 -5.81 -2.20
N SER A 85 -5.52 -4.81 -1.72
CA SER A 85 -4.62 -3.94 -2.52
C SER A 85 -5.31 -3.12 -3.61
N LYS A 86 -6.63 -3.05 -3.62
CA LYS A 86 -7.42 -2.25 -4.58
C LYS A 86 -7.48 -0.76 -4.28
N VAL A 87 -6.95 -0.34 -3.15
CA VAL A 87 -7.06 1.07 -2.72
C VAL A 87 -6.40 2.01 -3.74
N LEU A 88 -5.28 1.61 -4.30
CA LEU A 88 -4.55 2.41 -5.30
C LEU A 88 -5.32 2.49 -6.61
N GLU A 89 -5.90 1.39 -7.09
CA GLU A 89 -6.69 1.38 -8.32
C GLU A 89 -7.91 2.29 -8.21
N SER A 90 -8.56 2.32 -7.05
CA SER A 90 -9.68 3.23 -6.81
C SER A 90 -9.26 4.71 -6.84
N ILE A 91 -8.05 5.03 -6.39
CA ILE A 91 -7.48 6.37 -6.49
C ILE A 91 -7.11 6.68 -7.94
N TRP A 92 -6.45 5.74 -8.62
CA TRP A 92 -6.06 5.91 -10.03
C TRP A 92 -7.27 6.12 -10.94
N SER A 93 -8.39 5.44 -10.71
CA SER A 93 -9.60 5.61 -11.53
C SER A 93 -10.11 7.06 -11.49
N THR A 94 -10.10 7.69 -10.32
CA THR A 94 -10.51 9.10 -10.18
C THR A 94 -9.45 10.10 -10.68
N LEU A 95 -8.17 9.76 -10.56
CA LEU A 95 -7.07 10.59 -11.07
C LEU A 95 -7.03 10.59 -12.61
N ASN A 96 -7.49 9.53 -13.27
CA ASN A 96 -7.56 9.47 -14.73
C ASN A 96 -8.47 10.56 -15.32
N ASP A 97 -9.51 10.96 -14.62
CA ASP A 97 -10.41 12.05 -15.06
C ASP A 97 -9.69 13.42 -15.08
N VAL A 98 -8.69 13.59 -14.23
CA VAL A 98 -7.90 14.84 -14.12
C VAL A 98 -6.67 14.81 -15.04
N SER A 99 -6.26 13.62 -15.51
CA SER A 99 -5.07 13.41 -16.31
C SER A 99 -4.95 14.30 -17.55
N PRO A 100 -5.99 14.51 -18.37
CA PRO A 100 -5.89 15.37 -19.55
C PRO A 100 -5.57 16.83 -19.23
N SER A 101 -6.09 17.33 -18.11
CA SER A 101 -5.81 18.69 -17.61
C SER A 101 -4.39 18.78 -17.03
N ALA A 102 -3.98 17.78 -16.27
CA ALA A 102 -2.66 17.71 -15.66
C ALA A 102 -1.53 17.60 -16.69
N GLN A 103 -1.75 16.91 -17.82
CA GLN A 103 -0.74 16.76 -18.88
C GLN A 103 -0.35 18.09 -19.53
N ARG A 104 -1.27 19.03 -19.63
CA ARG A 104 -1.08 20.33 -20.28
C ARG A 104 -0.67 21.44 -19.31
N ALA A 105 -0.71 21.17 -18.03
CA ALA A 105 -0.41 22.15 -16.99
C ALA A 105 1.11 22.30 -16.76
N SER A 106 1.53 23.48 -16.32
CA SER A 106 2.86 23.69 -15.78
C SER A 106 3.08 22.82 -14.55
N LEU A 107 4.35 22.61 -14.14
CA LEU A 107 4.66 21.78 -12.97
C LEU A 107 3.91 22.26 -11.72
N ALA A 108 3.92 23.56 -11.44
CA ALA A 108 3.24 24.14 -10.27
C ALA A 108 1.71 23.92 -10.33
N ALA A 109 1.09 24.21 -11.47
CA ALA A 109 -0.35 24.02 -11.66
C ALA A 109 -0.75 22.54 -11.61
N ARG A 110 0.11 21.64 -12.07
CA ARG A 110 -0.09 20.18 -11.98
C ARG A 110 -0.06 19.71 -10.53
N THR A 111 0.91 20.16 -9.76
CA THR A 111 1.02 19.83 -8.34
C THR A 111 -0.23 20.29 -7.58
N GLU A 112 -0.64 21.55 -7.76
CA GLU A 112 -1.84 22.09 -7.14
C GLU A 112 -3.12 21.34 -7.53
N LEU A 113 -3.25 20.99 -8.80
CA LEU A 113 -4.39 20.21 -9.30
C LEU A 113 -4.47 18.82 -8.65
N LEU A 114 -3.34 18.13 -8.54
CA LEU A 114 -3.27 16.80 -7.93
C LEU A 114 -3.50 16.88 -6.42
N ASP A 115 -2.93 17.87 -5.73
CA ASP A 115 -3.12 18.07 -4.29
C ASP A 115 -4.59 18.34 -3.96
N ASN A 116 -5.25 19.21 -4.72
CA ASN A 116 -6.67 19.50 -4.54
C ASN A 116 -7.54 18.25 -4.76
N HIS A 117 -7.22 17.45 -5.78
CA HIS A 117 -7.96 16.22 -6.05
C HIS A 117 -7.76 15.18 -4.95
N MET A 118 -6.54 15.02 -4.45
CA MET A 118 -6.23 14.12 -3.33
C MET A 118 -6.90 14.57 -2.03
N LEU A 119 -6.93 15.88 -1.75
CA LEU A 119 -7.62 16.43 -0.58
C LEU A 119 -9.12 16.14 -0.63
N ASP A 120 -9.78 16.38 -1.77
CA ASP A 120 -11.20 16.08 -1.96
C ASP A 120 -11.49 14.57 -1.79
N SER A 121 -10.65 13.73 -2.38
CA SER A 121 -10.77 12.25 -2.23
C SER A 121 -10.62 11.80 -0.79
N ASN A 122 -9.65 12.36 -0.06
CA ASN A 122 -9.44 12.06 1.35
C ASN A 122 -10.59 12.53 2.22
N TRP A 123 -11.11 13.73 1.95
CA TRP A 123 -12.26 14.28 2.65
C TRP A 123 -13.51 13.41 2.48
N LYS A 124 -13.80 12.97 1.25
CA LYS A 124 -14.90 12.05 0.96
C LYS A 124 -14.76 10.71 1.73
N LYS A 125 -13.54 10.18 1.83
CA LYS A 125 -13.28 8.97 2.62
C LYS A 125 -13.54 9.19 4.11
N VAL A 126 -13.10 10.30 4.67
CA VAL A 126 -13.33 10.64 6.10
C VAL A 126 -14.83 10.72 6.41
N ILE A 127 -15.60 11.41 5.57
CA ILE A 127 -17.06 11.52 5.75
C ILE A 127 -17.72 10.13 5.67
N ASN A 128 -17.34 9.32 4.68
CA ASN A 128 -17.93 8.00 4.49
C ASN A 128 -17.57 7.03 5.63
N GLN A 129 -16.37 7.13 6.20
CA GLN A 129 -15.99 6.37 7.39
C GLN A 129 -16.84 6.76 8.62
N GLY A 130 -17.09 8.06 8.81
CA GLY A 130 -17.97 8.55 9.87
C GLY A 130 -19.38 8.00 9.75
N MET A 131 -19.93 7.98 8.54
CA MET A 131 -21.24 7.38 8.27
C MET A 131 -21.27 5.87 8.54
N LEU A 132 -20.23 5.14 8.14
CA LEU A 132 -20.12 3.69 8.35
C LEU A 132 -20.04 3.35 9.85
N LEU A 133 -19.23 4.10 10.61
CA LEU A 133 -19.11 3.95 12.05
C LEU A 133 -20.40 4.30 12.77
N GLY A 134 -21.15 5.32 12.31
CA GLY A 134 -22.45 5.68 12.83
C GLY A 134 -23.52 4.57 12.63
N ILE A 135 -23.45 3.85 11.50
CA ILE A 135 -24.34 2.71 11.23
C ILE A 135 -24.01 1.52 12.15
N LEU A 136 -22.72 1.31 12.45
CA LEU A 136 -22.29 0.22 13.34
C LEU A 136 -22.56 0.50 14.82
N GLN A 137 -22.78 1.74 15.20
CA GLN A 137 -23.21 2.18 16.55
C GLN A 137 -24.72 2.32 16.68
N GLY A 138 -25.51 1.61 15.86
CA GLY A 138 -26.95 1.54 16.03
C GLY A 138 -27.32 1.19 17.49
N PRO A 139 -28.45 1.69 18.00
CA PRO A 139 -28.78 1.59 19.42
C PRO A 139 -28.76 0.13 19.86
N CYS A 140 -27.89 -0.15 20.82
CA CYS A 140 -28.00 -1.37 21.62
C CYS A 140 -29.32 -1.29 22.36
N GLY A 141 -30.34 -1.97 21.83
CA GLY A 141 -31.61 -2.21 22.53
C GLY A 141 -31.46 -3.29 23.57
#